data_f1f400af31b011a6f02b96dc23f5fc65
#
_entry.id   f1f400af31b011a6f02b96dc23f5fc65
#
_cell.length_a   1.000
_cell.length_b   1.000
_cell.length_c   1.000
_cell.angle_alpha   90.00
_cell.angle_beta   90.00
_cell.angle_gamma   90.00
#
_symmetry.space_group_name_H-M   'P 1'
#
loop_
_entity.id
_entity.type
_entity.pdbx_description
1 polymer ?
#
loop_
_entity_poly.entity_id
_entity_poly.type
_entity_poly.pdbx_seq_one_letter_code
_entity_poly.pdbx_strand_id
1 'polypeptide(L)'
;PKLNALKDEINAALAAKKAALADAALNERLQSEWLDVTLPGRTRRQGSIHPVSQVWEECTAIFADMGFAVAEGPQIEQDWYNFDALNIPGHHPARAEMDTFYMHRAEDDDRPPHVLRTHTSPVQIRSMQAQGAPIRTMEKEGAPLRIICPGGVYRADYDQTHTPMFH
;
A
#
# COMPACT_ATOMS: atom_id res chain seq x y z
N PRO A 1 -17.32 -78.03 19.91
CA PRO A 1 -16.93 -77.80 18.45
C PRO A 1 -18.07 -77.17 17.64
N LYS A 2 -19.31 -77.73 17.70
CA LYS A 2 -20.43 -77.21 16.87
C LYS A 2 -20.78 -75.76 17.19
N LEU A 3 -20.69 -75.30 18.42
CA LEU A 3 -21.00 -73.93 18.84
C LEU A 3 -20.02 -72.92 18.24
N ASN A 4 -18.73 -73.27 18.18
CA ASN A 4 -17.71 -72.38 17.60
C ASN A 4 -17.85 -72.28 16.07
N ALA A 5 -18.17 -73.41 15.40
CA ALA A 5 -18.42 -73.39 13.97
C ALA A 5 -19.63 -72.51 13.63
N LEU A 6 -20.73 -72.58 14.38
CA LEU A 6 -21.90 -71.71 14.17
C LEU A 6 -21.58 -70.23 14.43
N LYS A 7 -20.74 -69.93 15.46
CA LYS A 7 -20.29 -68.57 15.72
C LYS A 7 -19.48 -68.02 14.59
N ASP A 8 -18.56 -68.83 14.03
CA ASP A 8 -17.74 -68.41 12.90
C ASP A 8 -18.56 -68.16 11.62
N GLU A 9 -19.56 -69.02 11.36
CA GLU A 9 -20.47 -68.86 10.24
C GLU A 9 -21.32 -67.58 10.39
N ILE A 10 -21.86 -67.30 11.58
CA ILE A 10 -22.61 -66.08 11.85
C ILE A 10 -21.71 -64.84 11.72
N ASN A 11 -20.48 -64.88 12.21
CA ASN A 11 -19.54 -63.75 12.08
C ASN A 11 -19.18 -63.51 10.62
N ALA A 12 -18.95 -64.54 9.83
CA ALA A 12 -18.65 -64.41 8.40
C ALA A 12 -19.85 -63.82 7.63
N ALA A 13 -21.07 -64.29 7.90
CA ALA A 13 -22.27 -63.73 7.30
C ALA A 13 -22.52 -62.31 7.68
N LEU A 14 -22.26 -61.94 8.94
CA LEU A 14 -22.36 -60.55 9.43
C LEU A 14 -21.33 -59.64 8.76
N ALA A 15 -20.10 -60.10 8.64
CA ALA A 15 -19.02 -59.33 8.00
C ALA A 15 -19.35 -59.09 6.50
N ALA A 16 -19.77 -60.13 5.81
CA ALA A 16 -20.17 -60.01 4.40
C ALA A 16 -21.36 -59.03 4.22
N LYS A 17 -22.36 -59.09 5.07
CA LYS A 17 -23.52 -58.18 5.00
C LYS A 17 -23.13 -56.75 5.33
N LYS A 18 -22.26 -56.55 6.29
CA LYS A 18 -21.72 -55.21 6.67
C LYS A 18 -20.92 -54.59 5.53
N ALA A 19 -20.09 -55.37 4.87
CA ALA A 19 -19.33 -54.90 3.69
C ALA A 19 -20.28 -54.51 2.54
N ALA A 20 -21.25 -55.36 2.18
CA ALA A 20 -22.20 -55.05 1.13
C ALA A 20 -23.04 -53.79 1.42
N LEU A 21 -23.44 -53.58 2.67
CA LEU A 21 -24.18 -52.36 3.05
C LEU A 21 -23.28 -51.11 3.02
N ALA A 22 -22.02 -51.21 3.39
CA ALA A 22 -21.08 -50.13 3.29
C ALA A 22 -20.82 -49.72 1.83
N ASP A 23 -20.65 -50.69 0.93
CA ASP A 23 -20.46 -50.46 -0.48
C ASP A 23 -21.72 -49.85 -1.12
N ALA A 24 -22.92 -50.33 -0.74
CA ALA A 24 -24.17 -49.75 -1.22
C ALA A 24 -24.33 -48.28 -0.79
N ALA A 25 -24.04 -47.96 0.47
CA ALA A 25 -24.10 -46.62 1.03
C ALA A 25 -23.07 -45.70 0.34
N LEU A 26 -21.87 -46.22 0.08
CA LEU A 26 -20.84 -45.47 -0.64
C LEU A 26 -21.25 -45.15 -2.06
N ASN A 27 -21.81 -46.13 -2.77
CA ASN A 27 -22.29 -45.94 -4.15
C ASN A 27 -23.46 -44.93 -4.22
N GLU A 28 -24.38 -44.96 -3.26
CA GLU A 28 -25.48 -44.00 -3.18
C GLU A 28 -24.93 -42.57 -2.97
N ARG A 29 -23.94 -42.41 -2.09
CA ARG A 29 -23.27 -41.14 -1.88
C ARG A 29 -22.55 -40.66 -3.14
N LEU A 30 -21.79 -41.51 -3.80
CA LEU A 30 -21.07 -41.15 -5.04
C LEU A 30 -22.03 -40.73 -6.16
N GLN A 31 -23.28 -41.27 -6.21
CA GLN A 31 -24.29 -40.81 -7.18
C GLN A 31 -24.93 -39.49 -6.79
N SER A 32 -25.18 -39.27 -5.48
CA SER A 32 -25.83 -38.03 -5.00
C SER A 32 -24.86 -36.86 -4.85
N GLU A 33 -23.60 -37.13 -4.56
CA GLU A 33 -22.56 -36.13 -4.39
C GLU A 33 -21.72 -35.92 -5.68
N TRP A 34 -22.26 -36.25 -6.85
CA TRP A 34 -21.55 -36.05 -8.11
C TRP A 34 -21.26 -34.56 -8.35
N LEU A 35 -20.01 -34.25 -8.55
CA LEU A 35 -19.54 -32.91 -8.87
C LEU A 35 -18.83 -32.93 -10.23
N ASP A 36 -19.30 -32.08 -11.15
CA ASP A 36 -18.62 -31.90 -12.43
C ASP A 36 -17.33 -31.12 -12.28
N VAL A 37 -16.21 -31.82 -12.26
CA VAL A 37 -14.87 -31.23 -12.15
C VAL A 37 -14.35 -30.66 -13.48
N THR A 38 -15.08 -30.84 -14.59
CA THR A 38 -14.71 -30.25 -15.89
C THR A 38 -15.14 -28.79 -16.00
N LEU A 39 -16.03 -28.33 -15.11
CA LEU A 39 -16.41 -26.94 -15.06
C LEU A 39 -15.20 -26.08 -14.64
N PRO A 40 -14.95 -24.95 -15.33
CA PRO A 40 -13.88 -24.07 -14.97
C PRO A 40 -14.08 -23.56 -13.54
N GLY A 41 -13.02 -23.60 -12.73
CA GLY A 41 -13.02 -23.03 -11.39
C GLY A 41 -13.38 -21.54 -11.41
N ARG A 42 -13.72 -20.99 -10.25
CA ARG A 42 -13.94 -19.54 -10.13
C ARG A 42 -12.70 -18.82 -10.65
N THR A 43 -12.91 -17.94 -11.63
CA THR A 43 -11.86 -17.07 -12.14
C THR A 43 -11.28 -16.27 -10.98
N ARG A 44 -9.97 -16.42 -10.74
CA ARG A 44 -9.26 -15.53 -9.82
C ARG A 44 -9.28 -14.15 -10.45
N ARG A 45 -9.77 -13.16 -9.69
CA ARG A 45 -9.61 -11.76 -10.10
C ARG A 45 -8.12 -11.47 -10.20
N GLN A 46 -7.66 -11.19 -11.41
CA GLN A 46 -6.33 -10.64 -11.60
C GLN A 46 -6.39 -9.17 -11.19
N GLY A 47 -5.58 -8.80 -10.20
CA GLY A 47 -5.38 -7.41 -9.88
C GLY A 47 -4.57 -6.72 -11.00
N SER A 48 -4.71 -5.40 -11.08
CA SER A 48 -3.86 -4.55 -11.93
C SER A 48 -3.22 -3.47 -11.06
N ILE A 49 -2.00 -3.09 -11.41
CA ILE A 49 -1.32 -1.97 -10.75
C ILE A 49 -1.97 -0.68 -11.23
N HIS A 50 -2.24 0.24 -10.32
CA HIS A 50 -2.83 1.54 -10.66
C HIS A 50 -1.91 2.30 -11.64
N PRO A 51 -2.45 3.01 -12.66
CA PRO A 51 -1.62 3.73 -13.63
C PRO A 51 -0.62 4.72 -13.01
N VAL A 52 -1.01 5.44 -11.96
CA VAL A 52 -0.09 6.32 -11.21
C VAL A 52 1.10 5.55 -10.64
N SER A 53 0.86 4.36 -10.07
CA SER A 53 1.94 3.53 -9.53
C SER A 53 2.87 3.02 -10.62
N GLN A 54 2.33 2.67 -11.79
CA GLN A 54 3.14 2.26 -12.96
C GLN A 54 4.06 3.40 -13.42
N VAL A 55 3.52 4.61 -13.56
CA VAL A 55 4.31 5.79 -13.94
C VAL A 55 5.36 6.11 -12.86
N TRP A 56 5.00 5.99 -11.60
CA TRP A 56 5.94 6.19 -10.49
C TRP A 56 7.11 5.19 -10.55
N GLU A 57 6.83 3.92 -10.74
CA GLU A 57 7.86 2.88 -10.87
C GLU A 57 8.76 3.13 -12.09
N GLU A 58 8.16 3.49 -13.24
CA GLU A 58 8.90 3.80 -14.46
C GLU A 58 9.80 5.03 -14.28
N CYS A 59 9.29 6.12 -13.75
CA CYS A 59 10.08 7.32 -13.44
C CYS A 59 11.24 6.99 -12.47
N THR A 60 10.95 6.22 -11.43
CA THR A 60 11.96 5.83 -10.45
C THR A 60 13.10 5.02 -11.11
N ALA A 61 12.77 4.09 -12.00
CA ALA A 61 13.76 3.31 -12.73
C ALA A 61 14.62 4.19 -13.64
N ILE A 62 14.01 5.09 -14.43
CA ILE A 62 14.72 6.02 -15.31
C ILE A 62 15.71 6.89 -14.52
N PHE A 63 15.26 7.47 -13.42
CA PHE A 63 16.11 8.33 -12.59
C PHE A 63 17.20 7.54 -11.84
N ALA A 64 16.91 6.30 -11.44
CA ALA A 64 17.93 5.43 -10.85
C ALA A 64 19.07 5.15 -11.84
N ASP A 65 18.77 4.90 -13.12
CA ASP A 65 19.77 4.73 -14.18
C ASP A 65 20.60 6.00 -14.41
N MET A 66 20.03 7.17 -14.12
CA MET A 66 20.76 8.45 -14.15
C MET A 66 21.56 8.74 -12.85
N GLY A 67 21.56 7.84 -11.89
CA GLY A 67 22.27 7.96 -10.61
C GLY A 67 21.55 8.79 -9.56
N PHE A 68 20.22 8.92 -9.63
CA PHE A 68 19.41 9.54 -8.59
C PHE A 68 18.92 8.49 -7.60
N ALA A 69 18.85 8.88 -6.33
CA ALA A 69 18.23 8.09 -5.26
C ALA A 69 16.82 8.59 -4.96
N VAL A 70 15.95 7.69 -4.56
CA VAL A 70 14.63 8.06 -4.04
C VAL A 70 14.78 8.55 -2.60
N ALA A 71 14.26 9.74 -2.31
CA ALA A 71 14.17 10.29 -0.97
C ALA A 71 12.71 10.40 -0.54
N GLU A 72 12.44 10.05 0.70
CA GLU A 72 11.10 10.09 1.29
C GLU A 72 11.04 11.08 2.45
N GLY A 73 9.85 11.60 2.71
CA GLY A 73 9.61 12.50 3.83
C GLY A 73 8.14 12.57 4.24
N PRO A 74 7.85 13.22 5.35
CA PRO A 74 6.50 13.27 5.91
C PRO A 74 5.53 14.01 4.99
N GLN A 75 4.26 13.59 5.00
CA GLN A 75 3.17 14.30 4.32
C GLN A 75 2.63 15.45 5.16
N ILE A 76 2.62 15.29 6.49
CA ILE A 76 2.34 16.37 7.43
C ILE A 76 3.68 17.01 7.78
N GLU A 77 3.88 18.24 7.36
CA GLU A 77 5.15 18.92 7.42
C GLU A 77 5.06 20.22 8.23
N GLN A 78 6.14 20.63 8.84
CA GLN A 78 6.20 21.97 9.42
C GLN A 78 6.14 23.03 8.32
N ASP A 79 5.39 24.10 8.58
CA ASP A 79 5.25 25.25 7.68
C ASP A 79 6.60 25.78 7.18
N TRP A 80 7.59 25.83 8.08
CA TRP A 80 8.93 26.28 7.74
C TRP A 80 9.58 25.48 6.60
N TYR A 81 9.49 24.14 6.63
CA TYR A 81 10.05 23.28 5.56
C TYR A 81 9.30 23.43 4.25
N ASN A 82 7.99 23.66 4.35
CA ASN A 82 7.14 23.75 3.17
C ASN A 82 7.25 25.11 2.47
N PHE A 83 7.64 26.16 3.19
CA PHE A 83 7.63 27.52 2.66
C PHE A 83 8.93 28.30 2.96
N ASP A 84 9.23 28.61 4.20
CA ASP A 84 10.31 29.55 4.54
C ASP A 84 11.67 29.06 4.09
N ALA A 85 11.99 27.80 4.30
CA ALA A 85 13.26 27.18 3.87
C ALA A 85 13.44 27.17 2.35
N LEU A 86 12.35 27.30 1.59
CA LEU A 86 12.30 27.37 0.13
C LEU A 86 12.14 28.79 -0.40
N ASN A 87 12.32 29.79 0.49
CA ASN A 87 12.21 31.23 0.16
C ASN A 87 10.81 31.64 -0.35
N ILE A 88 9.76 31.02 0.20
CA ILE A 88 8.36 31.41 -0.03
C ILE A 88 7.94 32.30 1.16
N PRO A 89 7.82 33.61 0.98
CA PRO A 89 7.57 34.55 2.08
C PRO A 89 6.13 34.46 2.60
N GLY A 90 5.90 34.97 3.82
CA GLY A 90 4.60 34.88 4.50
C GLY A 90 3.42 35.51 3.78
N HIS A 91 3.66 36.48 2.89
CA HIS A 91 2.63 37.12 2.07
C HIS A 91 2.38 36.45 0.71
N HIS A 92 3.06 35.32 0.44
CA HIS A 92 2.89 34.61 -0.82
C HIS A 92 1.49 33.96 -0.90
N PRO A 93 0.77 34.08 -2.03
CA PRO A 93 -0.59 33.52 -2.17
C PRO A 93 -0.70 32.03 -1.84
N ALA A 94 0.32 31.23 -2.18
CA ALA A 94 0.34 29.79 -1.91
C ALA A 94 0.30 29.43 -0.41
N ARG A 95 0.52 30.40 0.50
CA ARG A 95 0.38 30.23 1.95
C ARG A 95 -1.02 30.57 2.49
N ALA A 96 -1.92 31.00 1.60
CA ALA A 96 -3.29 31.29 2.01
C ALA A 96 -4.00 30.01 2.47
N GLU A 97 -4.85 30.13 3.50
CA GLU A 97 -5.67 29.02 3.98
C GLU A 97 -6.60 28.44 2.90
N MET A 98 -6.87 29.21 1.85
CA MET A 98 -7.66 28.78 0.70
C MET A 98 -6.93 27.74 -0.17
N ASP A 99 -5.59 27.73 -0.14
CA ASP A 99 -4.76 26.89 -1.01
C ASP A 99 -3.98 25.82 -0.23
N THR A 100 -3.87 25.94 1.11
CA THR A 100 -3.07 25.07 1.96
C THR A 100 -3.90 24.53 3.11
N PHE A 101 -3.84 23.22 3.33
CA PHE A 101 -4.42 22.59 4.51
C PHE A 101 -3.51 22.73 5.72
N TYR A 102 -3.87 23.60 6.65
CA TYR A 102 -3.22 23.71 7.94
C TYR A 102 -3.82 22.70 8.92
N MET A 103 -2.97 22.06 9.72
CA MET A 103 -3.43 21.18 10.79
C MET A 103 -4.09 22.00 11.90
N HIS A 104 -5.19 21.47 12.42
CA HIS A 104 -5.87 22.09 13.56
C HIS A 104 -4.91 22.22 14.75
N ARG A 105 -4.92 23.36 15.39
CA ARG A 105 -4.04 23.73 16.47
C ARG A 105 -4.87 24.29 17.62
N ALA A 106 -4.56 23.90 18.86
CA ALA A 106 -5.17 24.51 20.02
C ALA A 106 -4.66 25.96 20.19
N GLU A 107 -5.45 26.82 20.80
CA GLU A 107 -5.10 28.24 20.98
C GLU A 107 -3.84 28.45 21.83
N ASP A 108 -3.52 27.50 22.71
CA ASP A 108 -2.38 27.49 23.61
C ASP A 108 -1.17 26.65 23.11
N ASP A 109 -1.21 26.21 21.86
CA ASP A 109 -0.15 25.40 21.28
C ASP A 109 0.94 26.27 20.64
N ASP A 110 2.10 26.39 21.30
CA ASP A 110 3.25 27.16 20.84
C ASP A 110 4.13 26.43 19.80
N ARG A 111 3.80 25.20 19.43
CA ARG A 111 4.57 24.46 18.42
C ARG A 111 4.44 25.13 17.05
N PRO A 112 5.44 24.99 16.17
CA PRO A 112 5.34 25.50 14.81
C PRO A 112 4.09 24.94 14.08
N PRO A 113 3.41 25.73 13.24
CA PRO A 113 2.29 25.25 12.47
C PRO A 113 2.71 24.10 11.54
N HIS A 114 1.79 23.15 11.37
CA HIS A 114 1.95 22.02 10.46
C HIS A 114 0.92 22.09 9.34
N VAL A 115 1.32 21.66 8.16
CA VAL A 115 0.53 21.66 6.94
C VAL A 115 0.57 20.29 6.27
N LEU A 116 -0.46 19.95 5.52
CA LEU A 116 -0.31 18.93 4.50
C LEU A 116 0.56 19.52 3.38
N ARG A 117 1.68 18.86 3.06
CA ARG A 117 2.66 19.40 2.11
C ARG A 117 2.01 19.70 0.76
N THR A 118 2.23 20.90 0.26
CA THR A 118 1.70 21.36 -1.03
C THR A 118 2.58 20.94 -2.22
N HIS A 119 3.77 20.48 -1.95
CA HIS A 119 4.77 19.94 -2.88
C HIS A 119 5.76 19.03 -2.13
N THR A 120 6.60 18.31 -2.84
CA THR A 120 7.57 17.37 -2.23
C THR A 120 8.92 18.00 -1.89
N SER A 121 9.14 19.27 -2.21
CA SER A 121 10.41 19.97 -1.96
C SER A 121 10.86 20.06 -0.49
N PRO A 122 9.99 19.96 0.55
CA PRO A 122 10.45 19.82 1.93
C PRO A 122 11.46 18.70 2.14
N VAL A 123 11.33 17.61 1.39
CA VAL A 123 12.26 16.47 1.46
C VAL A 123 13.65 16.85 0.96
N GLN A 124 13.76 17.76 -0.01
CA GLN A 124 15.05 18.32 -0.43
C GLN A 124 15.77 18.97 0.75
N ILE A 125 15.07 19.82 1.51
CA ILE A 125 15.63 20.51 2.67
C ILE A 125 16.07 19.50 3.75
N ARG A 126 15.22 18.50 4.05
CA ARG A 126 15.54 17.46 5.00
C ARG A 126 16.75 16.61 4.58
N SER A 127 16.84 16.28 3.31
CA SER A 127 17.96 15.51 2.76
C SER A 127 19.28 16.30 2.86
N MET A 128 19.25 17.60 2.58
CA MET A 128 20.39 18.48 2.75
C MET A 128 20.83 18.56 4.23
N GLN A 129 19.89 18.71 5.14
CA GLN A 129 20.19 18.75 6.57
C GLN A 129 20.74 17.42 7.09
N ALA A 130 20.20 16.29 6.63
CA ALA A 130 20.66 14.96 7.03
C ALA A 130 22.11 14.67 6.59
N GLN A 131 22.54 15.27 5.49
CA GLN A 131 23.93 15.18 5.01
C GLN A 131 24.89 16.14 5.76
N GLY A 132 24.38 16.86 6.75
CA GLY A 132 25.20 17.78 7.56
C GLY A 132 25.59 19.07 6.84
N ALA A 133 25.00 19.35 5.68
CA ALA A 133 25.23 20.58 4.96
C ALA A 133 24.26 21.67 5.46
N PRO A 134 24.72 22.76 6.06
CA PRO A 134 23.89 23.95 6.18
C PRO A 134 23.49 24.39 4.76
N ILE A 135 22.22 24.74 4.57
CA ILE A 135 21.64 25.14 3.27
C ILE A 135 22.52 26.19 2.53
N ARG A 136 23.31 26.96 3.27
CA ARG A 136 24.23 27.99 2.75
C ARG A 136 25.64 27.49 2.40
N THR A 137 26.02 26.26 2.74
CA THR A 137 27.37 25.73 2.51
C THR A 137 27.47 24.74 1.36
N MET A 138 26.37 24.34 0.76
CA MET A 138 26.39 23.48 -0.44
C MET A 138 27.10 24.14 -1.63
N GLU A 139 27.21 25.46 -1.64
CA GLU A 139 27.99 26.18 -2.66
C GLU A 139 29.51 25.98 -2.51
N LYS A 140 30.02 25.53 -1.37
CA LYS A 140 31.45 25.45 -1.08
C LYS A 140 32.04 24.05 -0.96
N GLU A 141 31.27 23.05 -0.58
CA GLU A 141 31.78 21.71 -0.26
C GLU A 141 30.94 20.55 -0.80
N GLY A 142 29.89 20.84 -1.58
CA GLY A 142 28.84 19.87 -1.89
C GLY A 142 29.20 18.85 -2.93
N ALA A 143 29.20 17.59 -2.56
CA ALA A 143 28.93 16.54 -3.50
C ALA A 143 27.53 16.76 -4.12
N PRO A 144 27.32 16.57 -5.44
CA PRO A 144 26.02 16.77 -6.04
C PRO A 144 24.99 15.86 -5.41
N LEU A 145 23.97 16.44 -4.75
CA LEU A 145 22.81 15.72 -4.25
C LEU A 145 21.92 15.36 -5.45
N ARG A 146 21.79 14.07 -5.75
CA ARG A 146 20.93 13.55 -6.82
C ARG A 146 19.81 12.76 -6.19
N ILE A 147 18.67 13.39 -5.98
CA ILE A 147 17.48 12.77 -5.42
C ILE A 147 16.25 13.07 -6.25
N ILE A 148 15.31 12.15 -6.24
CA ILE A 148 13.93 12.37 -6.63
C ILE A 148 13.06 12.13 -5.40
N CYS A 149 11.94 12.82 -5.32
CA CYS A 149 11.00 12.68 -4.22
C CYS A 149 9.57 12.54 -4.77
N PRO A 150 9.23 11.38 -5.35
CA PRO A 150 7.87 11.11 -5.76
C PRO A 150 6.97 10.97 -4.53
N GLY A 151 5.73 11.47 -4.60
CA GLY A 151 4.80 11.36 -3.48
C GLY A 151 3.59 12.25 -3.58
N GLY A 152 2.56 11.93 -2.81
CA GLY A 152 1.33 12.71 -2.74
C GLY A 152 1.57 14.12 -2.19
N VAL A 153 0.87 15.09 -2.75
CA VAL A 153 0.81 16.50 -2.34
C VAL A 153 -0.64 16.93 -2.22
N TYR A 154 -0.89 18.01 -1.49
CA TYR A 154 -2.24 18.38 -1.08
C TYR A 154 -2.47 19.87 -1.31
N ARG A 155 -3.62 20.20 -1.91
CA ARG A 155 -4.09 21.57 -2.09
C ARG A 155 -5.57 21.66 -1.79
N ALA A 156 -5.99 22.79 -1.23
CA ALA A 156 -7.38 23.05 -0.90
C ALA A 156 -8.15 23.60 -2.13
N ASP A 157 -8.05 22.90 -3.26
CA ASP A 157 -8.77 23.30 -4.48
C ASP A 157 -10.20 22.76 -4.50
N TYR A 158 -11.14 23.66 -4.80
CA TYR A 158 -12.58 23.38 -4.88
C TYR A 158 -13.11 23.65 -6.28
N ASP A 159 -12.79 22.77 -7.23
CA ASP A 159 -13.43 22.80 -8.54
C ASP A 159 -13.82 21.39 -9.01
N GLN A 160 -14.48 21.31 -10.17
CA GLN A 160 -14.96 20.03 -10.72
C GLN A 160 -13.84 19.16 -11.30
N THR A 161 -12.66 19.72 -11.51
CA THR A 161 -11.54 19.07 -12.21
C THR A 161 -10.38 18.73 -11.28
N HIS A 162 -10.36 19.27 -10.06
CA HIS A 162 -9.30 19.05 -9.08
C HIS A 162 -9.75 18.19 -7.90
N THR A 163 -8.83 17.40 -7.41
CA THR A 163 -8.97 16.70 -6.13
C THR A 163 -8.01 17.32 -5.11
N PRO A 164 -8.34 17.26 -3.80
CA PRO A 164 -7.46 17.83 -2.77
C PRO A 164 -6.09 17.15 -2.68
N MET A 165 -5.93 15.98 -3.26
CA MET A 165 -4.68 15.23 -3.25
C MET A 165 -4.20 14.95 -4.67
N PHE A 166 -2.90 15.15 -4.90
CA PHE A 166 -2.21 14.90 -6.17
C PHE A 166 -1.02 13.97 -5.95
N HIS A 167 -0.69 13.21 -6.98
CA HIS A 167 0.48 12.33 -7.01
C HIS A 167 1.47 12.80 -8.06
#